data_fd13af5c7ee6e07a7d88901f06f5d5f8
#
_entry.id   fd13af5c7ee6e07a7d88901f06f5d5f8
#
_cell.length_a   1.000
_cell.length_b   1.000
_cell.length_c   1.000
_cell.angle_alpha   90.00
_cell.angle_beta   90.00
_cell.angle_gamma   90.00
#
_symmetry.space_group_name_H-M   'P 1'
#
loop_
_entity.id
_entity.type
_entity.pdbx_description
1 polymer ?
#
loop_
_entity_poly.entity_id
_entity_poly.type
_entity_poly.pdbx_seq_one_letter_code
_entity_poly.pdbx_strand_id
1 'polypeptide(L)'
;MPEWLVEHGIGEDRAVLMDGDRVLAAKCRWPGELYAGQSIDAKLVRKEAGKTRGLGELADGRTILIDRLPRNAQEGATLPLTVTRGAIAERGRYKLPAARPADMATPASDVFASARPVRRLPQGVWEDAWDAASSGEIAFAGGSLLFSATPAMTQIDIDGTLPPRELALAAVMPLTRALRWFDLGGSIGIDFPTIADKPGRRAVDESLGAALADWPHERTAMNGFGFVQIVARLEGPSLLHRMATARLGAAARMALRRAERIDGAGETLLTIHPALSAKLRPEWREELVRRTGRPLQVQTDPALAIEAAHAQLVSR
;
A
#
# COMPACT_ATOMS: atom_id res chain seq x y z
N MET A 1 4.12 15.54 -18.18
CA MET A 1 3.44 14.23 -18.32
C MET A 1 3.75 13.40 -17.09
N PRO A 2 2.77 12.65 -16.56
CA PRO A 2 3.00 11.81 -15.40
C PRO A 2 4.12 10.78 -15.64
N GLU A 3 5.02 10.63 -14.67
CA GLU A 3 6.14 9.69 -14.73
C GLU A 3 6.27 8.94 -13.40
N TRP A 4 6.49 7.62 -13.47
CA TRP A 4 6.83 6.82 -12.30
C TRP A 4 8.31 6.93 -11.96
N LEU A 5 8.59 7.29 -10.71
CA LEU A 5 9.92 7.28 -10.10
C LEU A 5 10.01 6.14 -9.11
N VAL A 6 11.13 5.40 -9.10
CA VAL A 6 11.38 4.34 -8.11
C VAL A 6 12.65 4.61 -7.31
N GLU A 7 12.53 4.53 -5.99
CA GLU A 7 13.64 4.54 -5.02
C GLU A 7 13.77 3.15 -4.41
N HIS A 8 14.92 2.51 -4.62
CA HIS A 8 15.27 1.23 -4.00
C HIS A 8 15.86 1.49 -2.60
N GLY A 9 15.04 1.41 -1.58
CA GLY A 9 15.42 1.66 -0.20
C GLY A 9 15.94 0.41 0.52
N ILE A 10 16.32 0.60 1.79
CA ILE A 10 16.73 -0.51 2.65
C ILE A 10 15.48 -1.23 3.14
N GLY A 11 15.31 -2.48 2.70
CA GLY A 11 14.18 -3.33 3.07
C GLY A 11 12.84 -2.98 2.43
N GLU A 12 12.77 -1.99 1.53
CA GLU A 12 11.58 -1.71 0.72
C GLU A 12 11.91 -0.93 -0.55
N ASP A 13 11.13 -1.17 -1.61
CA ASP A 13 11.10 -0.34 -2.80
C ASP A 13 9.87 0.57 -2.75
N ARG A 14 10.05 1.83 -3.15
CA ARG A 14 9.03 2.87 -3.17
C ARG A 14 8.90 3.42 -4.57
N ALA A 15 7.69 3.44 -5.10
CA ALA A 15 7.42 4.07 -6.39
C ALA A 15 6.36 5.15 -6.23
N VAL A 16 6.56 6.29 -6.89
CA VAL A 16 5.61 7.40 -6.91
C VAL A 16 5.37 7.86 -8.34
N LEU A 17 4.10 8.13 -8.67
CA LEU A 17 3.71 8.75 -9.92
C LEU A 17 3.66 10.25 -9.72
N MET A 18 4.52 10.97 -10.45
CA MET A 18 4.63 12.43 -10.37
C MET A 18 4.14 13.08 -11.66
N ASP A 19 3.47 14.23 -11.52
CA ASP A 19 3.22 15.16 -12.62
C ASP A 19 3.67 16.56 -12.18
N GLY A 20 4.86 16.94 -12.61
CA GLY A 20 5.60 18.05 -11.98
C GLY A 20 5.84 17.75 -10.50
N ASP A 21 5.48 18.68 -9.64
CA ASP A 21 5.61 18.54 -8.17
C ASP A 21 4.43 17.80 -7.52
N ARG A 22 3.43 17.39 -8.29
CA ARG A 22 2.23 16.78 -7.79
C ARG A 22 2.35 15.26 -7.76
N VAL A 23 2.13 14.65 -6.59
CA VAL A 23 2.03 13.19 -6.43
C VAL A 23 0.63 12.73 -6.83
N LEU A 24 0.56 11.82 -7.79
CA LEU A 24 -0.69 11.24 -8.27
C LEU A 24 -0.98 9.87 -7.68
N ALA A 25 0.04 9.05 -7.44
CA ALA A 25 -0.07 7.72 -6.87
C ALA A 25 1.22 7.30 -6.16
N ALA A 26 1.13 6.35 -5.23
CA ALA A 26 2.29 5.73 -4.63
C ALA A 26 2.10 4.21 -4.51
N LYS A 27 3.20 3.46 -4.57
CA LYS A 27 3.26 2.02 -4.39
C LYS A 27 4.45 1.64 -3.53
N CYS A 28 4.29 0.56 -2.76
CA CYS A 28 5.34 0.02 -1.89
C CYS A 28 5.45 -1.49 -2.08
N ARG A 29 6.69 -1.98 -2.22
CA ARG A 29 7.00 -3.41 -2.31
C ARG A 29 8.09 -3.77 -1.31
N TRP A 30 7.86 -4.82 -0.53
CA TRP A 30 8.88 -5.35 0.37
C TRP A 30 9.57 -6.55 -0.25
N PRO A 31 10.89 -6.66 -0.10
CA PRO A 31 11.64 -7.79 -0.64
C PRO A 31 11.09 -9.15 -0.17
N GLY A 32 10.99 -10.09 -1.12
CA GLY A 32 10.47 -11.44 -0.86
C GLY A 32 8.95 -11.58 -0.91
N GLU A 33 8.20 -10.49 -1.04
CA GLU A 33 6.75 -10.57 -1.30
C GLU A 33 6.46 -10.95 -2.74
N LEU A 34 5.40 -11.73 -2.94
CA LEU A 34 4.81 -11.93 -4.26
C LEU A 34 4.01 -10.70 -4.65
N TYR A 35 4.08 -10.30 -5.91
CA TYR A 35 3.37 -9.13 -6.44
C TYR A 35 2.61 -9.45 -7.73
N ALA A 36 1.55 -8.73 -7.99
CA ALA A 36 0.75 -8.91 -9.20
C ALA A 36 1.60 -8.71 -10.47
N GLY A 37 1.46 -9.63 -11.44
CA GLY A 37 2.26 -9.66 -12.66
C GLY A 37 3.50 -10.55 -12.59
N GLN A 38 3.94 -10.99 -11.40
CA GLN A 38 5.09 -11.86 -11.24
C GLN A 38 4.82 -13.25 -11.83
N SER A 39 5.73 -13.74 -12.68
CA SER A 39 5.72 -15.11 -13.16
C SER A 39 6.38 -16.03 -12.14
N ILE A 40 5.73 -17.15 -11.85
CA ILE A 40 6.19 -18.16 -10.88
C ILE A 40 5.79 -19.56 -11.33
N ASP A 41 6.48 -20.56 -10.81
CA ASP A 41 6.05 -21.94 -10.88
C ASP A 41 5.55 -22.43 -9.52
N ALA A 42 4.44 -23.17 -9.49
CA ALA A 42 3.92 -23.81 -8.28
C ALA A 42 3.43 -25.21 -8.55
N LYS A 43 3.67 -26.14 -7.61
CA LYS A 43 3.15 -27.48 -7.62
C LYS A 43 1.69 -27.45 -7.16
N LEU A 44 0.76 -27.93 -7.96
CA LEU A 44 -0.65 -28.07 -7.57
C LEU A 44 -0.80 -29.15 -6.49
N VAL A 45 -1.07 -28.73 -5.26
CA VAL A 45 -1.17 -29.66 -4.10
C VAL A 45 -2.60 -30.15 -3.88
N ARG A 46 -3.60 -29.31 -4.20
CA ARG A 46 -5.01 -29.64 -4.02
C ARG A 46 -5.88 -28.91 -5.01
N LYS A 47 -6.80 -29.64 -5.64
CA LYS A 47 -7.86 -29.09 -6.50
C LYS A 47 -9.20 -29.19 -5.78
N GLU A 48 -9.97 -28.10 -5.77
CA GLU A 48 -11.32 -28.15 -5.23
C GLU A 48 -12.25 -28.92 -6.18
N ALA A 49 -12.94 -29.96 -5.66
CA ALA A 49 -13.82 -30.77 -6.46
C ALA A 49 -14.93 -29.92 -7.13
N GLY A 50 -15.12 -30.12 -8.43
CA GLY A 50 -16.13 -29.39 -9.23
C GLY A 50 -15.85 -27.90 -9.46
N LYS A 51 -14.71 -27.38 -9.00
CA LYS A 51 -14.33 -25.96 -9.17
C LYS A 51 -13.07 -25.81 -10.01
N THR A 52 -12.88 -24.58 -10.52
CA THR A 52 -11.66 -24.13 -11.21
C THR A 52 -10.68 -23.47 -10.25
N ARG A 53 -10.60 -23.98 -9.01
CA ARG A 53 -9.76 -23.47 -7.92
C ARG A 53 -8.91 -24.57 -7.31
N GLY A 54 -7.73 -24.19 -6.82
CA GLY A 54 -6.85 -25.10 -6.10
C GLY A 54 -5.82 -24.35 -5.25
N LEU A 55 -5.01 -25.13 -4.55
CA LEU A 55 -3.88 -24.66 -3.79
C LEU A 55 -2.60 -25.17 -4.44
N GLY A 56 -1.65 -24.28 -4.65
CA GLY A 56 -0.29 -24.58 -5.08
C GLY A 56 0.70 -24.35 -3.98
N GLU A 57 1.84 -25.01 -4.08
CA GLU A 57 3.01 -24.82 -3.23
C GLU A 57 4.20 -24.36 -4.07
N LEU A 58 4.84 -23.30 -3.64
CA LEU A 58 6.05 -22.74 -4.23
C LEU A 58 7.28 -23.54 -3.79
N ALA A 59 8.40 -23.38 -4.47
CA ALA A 59 9.68 -24.04 -4.14
C ALA A 59 10.17 -23.73 -2.72
N ASP A 60 9.79 -22.58 -2.16
CA ASP A 60 10.12 -22.17 -0.80
C ASP A 60 9.11 -22.61 0.27
N GLY A 61 8.13 -23.46 -0.09
CA GLY A 61 7.09 -23.99 0.79
C GLY A 61 5.90 -23.06 1.02
N ARG A 62 5.89 -21.84 0.45
CA ARG A 62 4.72 -20.96 0.56
C ARG A 62 3.54 -21.49 -0.24
N THR A 63 2.35 -21.34 0.34
CA THR A 63 1.09 -21.73 -0.31
C THR A 63 0.53 -20.56 -1.13
N ILE A 64 -0.01 -20.87 -2.31
CA ILE A 64 -0.70 -19.93 -3.19
C ILE A 64 -2.06 -20.44 -3.62
N LEU A 65 -3.07 -19.57 -3.67
CA LEU A 65 -4.37 -19.87 -4.25
C LEU A 65 -4.28 -19.77 -5.78
N ILE A 66 -4.73 -20.81 -6.48
CA ILE A 66 -4.77 -20.82 -7.94
C ILE A 66 -6.21 -20.71 -8.38
N ASP A 67 -6.56 -19.63 -9.06
CA ASP A 67 -7.86 -19.42 -9.70
C ASP A 67 -7.83 -19.83 -11.18
N ARG A 68 -8.98 -20.18 -11.74
CA ARG A 68 -9.15 -20.55 -13.16
C ARG A 68 -8.28 -21.72 -13.62
N LEU A 69 -8.09 -22.72 -12.74
CA LEU A 69 -7.40 -23.96 -13.11
C LEU A 69 -8.07 -24.62 -14.34
N PRO A 70 -7.29 -25.09 -15.32
CA PRO A 70 -7.80 -25.94 -16.39
C PRO A 70 -8.51 -27.19 -15.83
N ARG A 71 -9.55 -27.66 -16.53
CA ARG A 71 -10.30 -28.83 -16.09
C ARG A 71 -9.43 -30.08 -15.99
N ASN A 72 -8.45 -30.21 -16.85
CA ASN A 72 -7.49 -31.30 -16.93
C ASN A 72 -6.26 -31.13 -16.01
N ALA A 73 -6.16 -30.06 -15.23
CA ALA A 73 -5.06 -29.89 -14.27
C ALA A 73 -5.06 -31.02 -13.23
N GLN A 74 -3.89 -31.64 -13.03
CA GLN A 74 -3.70 -32.78 -12.13
C GLN A 74 -2.93 -32.34 -10.87
N GLU A 75 -3.34 -32.86 -9.72
CA GLU A 75 -2.56 -32.69 -8.49
C GLU A 75 -1.18 -33.33 -8.65
N GLY A 76 -0.16 -32.69 -8.09
CA GLY A 76 1.24 -33.06 -8.24
C GLY A 76 1.95 -32.41 -9.43
N ALA A 77 1.21 -31.86 -10.41
CA ALA A 77 1.83 -31.16 -11.55
C ALA A 77 2.34 -29.77 -11.17
N THR A 78 3.48 -29.39 -11.75
CA THR A 78 3.99 -28.01 -11.68
C THR A 78 3.36 -27.19 -12.80
N LEU A 79 2.85 -26.02 -12.43
CA LEU A 79 2.12 -25.12 -13.33
C LEU A 79 2.84 -23.77 -13.41
N PRO A 80 3.07 -23.24 -14.63
CA PRO A 80 3.48 -21.87 -14.81
C PRO A 80 2.30 -20.92 -14.51
N LEU A 81 2.51 -19.99 -13.59
CA LEU A 81 1.48 -19.11 -13.06
C LEU A 81 1.91 -17.64 -13.15
N THR A 82 0.93 -16.76 -13.26
CA THR A 82 1.11 -15.33 -13.03
C THR A 82 0.37 -14.93 -11.76
N VAL A 83 1.06 -14.30 -10.84
CA VAL A 83 0.49 -13.77 -9.60
C VAL A 83 -0.52 -12.68 -9.96
N THR A 84 -1.70 -12.76 -9.40
CA THR A 84 -2.76 -11.75 -9.57
C THR A 84 -2.93 -10.87 -8.36
N ARG A 85 -2.49 -11.35 -7.18
CA ARG A 85 -2.51 -10.62 -5.92
C ARG A 85 -1.42 -11.14 -4.99
N GLY A 86 -0.68 -10.23 -4.36
CA GLY A 86 0.19 -10.54 -3.24
C GLY A 86 -0.59 -11.02 -2.01
N ALA A 87 0.12 -11.56 -1.02
CA ALA A 87 -0.47 -11.91 0.26
C ALA A 87 -0.88 -10.67 1.04
N ILE A 88 -2.00 -10.76 1.79
CA ILE A 88 -2.48 -9.65 2.63
C ILE A 88 -2.74 -10.17 4.04
N ALA A 89 -2.02 -9.63 5.01
CA ALA A 89 -2.33 -9.84 6.41
C ALA A 89 -3.57 -9.00 6.78
N GLU A 90 -4.51 -9.60 7.49
CA GLU A 90 -5.69 -8.95 8.02
C GLU A 90 -5.83 -9.29 9.49
N ARG A 91 -6.62 -8.54 10.23
CA ARG A 91 -6.86 -8.84 11.64
C ARG A 91 -7.50 -10.21 11.81
N GLY A 92 -6.79 -11.14 12.43
CA GLY A 92 -7.27 -12.50 12.70
C GLY A 92 -7.24 -13.47 11.52
N ARG A 93 -6.77 -13.07 10.34
CA ARG A 93 -6.62 -13.96 9.19
C ARG A 93 -5.53 -13.51 8.21
N TYR A 94 -5.21 -14.40 7.29
CA TYR A 94 -4.22 -14.17 6.24
C TYR A 94 -4.83 -14.53 4.88
N LYS A 95 -4.93 -13.56 3.99
CA LYS A 95 -5.29 -13.85 2.59
C LYS A 95 -4.05 -14.38 1.88
N LEU A 96 -4.11 -15.62 1.45
CA LEU A 96 -3.08 -16.22 0.62
C LEU A 96 -2.84 -15.39 -0.64
N PRO A 97 -1.61 -15.34 -1.16
CA PRO A 97 -1.38 -14.81 -2.49
C PRO A 97 -2.23 -15.59 -3.50
N ALA A 98 -2.59 -14.96 -4.60
CA ALA A 98 -3.41 -15.59 -5.63
C ALA A 98 -2.72 -15.49 -6.99
N ALA A 99 -2.88 -16.52 -7.81
CA ALA A 99 -2.35 -16.58 -9.16
C ALA A 99 -3.35 -17.24 -10.13
N ARG A 100 -3.05 -17.14 -11.42
CA ARG A 100 -3.76 -17.81 -12.52
C ARG A 100 -2.74 -18.49 -13.42
N PRO A 101 -3.12 -19.52 -14.20
CA PRO A 101 -2.30 -20.05 -15.27
C PRO A 101 -1.79 -18.92 -16.17
N ALA A 102 -0.52 -18.99 -16.57
CA ALA A 102 0.16 -17.89 -17.27
C ALA A 102 -0.52 -17.49 -18.59
N ASP A 103 -1.10 -18.47 -19.31
CA ASP A 103 -1.86 -18.29 -20.54
C ASP A 103 -3.24 -17.62 -20.35
N MET A 104 -3.74 -17.58 -19.11
CA MET A 104 -5.03 -16.98 -18.73
C MET A 104 -4.90 -15.67 -17.96
N ALA A 105 -3.69 -15.22 -17.70
CA ALA A 105 -3.43 -13.99 -16.96
C ALA A 105 -3.32 -12.79 -17.90
N THR A 106 -4.01 -11.71 -17.59
CA THR A 106 -3.71 -10.41 -18.20
C THR A 106 -2.39 -9.91 -17.62
N PRO A 107 -1.39 -9.58 -18.45
CA PRO A 107 -0.15 -9.02 -17.94
C PRO A 107 -0.43 -7.78 -17.08
N ALA A 108 0.06 -7.77 -15.86
CA ALA A 108 0.10 -6.55 -15.07
C ALA A 108 1.43 -5.84 -15.36
N SER A 109 1.37 -4.53 -15.52
CA SER A 109 2.59 -3.73 -15.63
C SER A 109 3.30 -3.74 -14.28
N ASP A 110 4.55 -4.23 -14.23
CA ASP A 110 5.39 -4.04 -13.04
C ASP A 110 5.94 -2.61 -13.03
N VAL A 111 5.28 -1.77 -12.25
CA VAL A 111 5.68 -0.36 -12.05
C VAL A 111 7.13 -0.26 -11.60
N PHE A 112 7.58 -1.15 -10.70
CA PHE A 112 8.94 -1.10 -10.16
C PHE A 112 10.02 -1.47 -11.18
N ALA A 113 9.67 -2.26 -12.19
CA ALA A 113 10.58 -2.60 -13.29
C ALA A 113 10.61 -1.54 -14.40
N SER A 114 9.49 -0.82 -14.61
CA SER A 114 9.33 0.15 -15.69
C SER A 114 9.55 1.60 -15.29
N ALA A 115 9.52 1.91 -13.97
CA ALA A 115 9.72 3.26 -13.46
C ALA A 115 11.17 3.72 -13.64
N ARG A 116 11.35 5.03 -13.77
CA ARG A 116 12.68 5.63 -13.76
C ARG A 116 13.32 5.52 -12.38
N PRO A 117 14.49 4.86 -12.24
CA PRO A 117 15.16 4.76 -10.96
C PRO A 117 15.75 6.10 -10.53
N VAL A 118 15.58 6.43 -9.27
CA VAL A 118 16.16 7.62 -8.63
C VAL A 118 16.89 7.22 -7.35
N ARG A 119 17.97 7.92 -7.05
CA ARG A 119 18.70 7.71 -5.79
C ARG A 119 17.84 8.07 -4.58
N ARG A 120 17.04 9.13 -4.68
CA ARG A 120 16.14 9.64 -3.64
C ARG A 120 14.90 10.21 -4.30
N LEU A 121 13.73 9.88 -3.81
CA LEU A 121 12.50 10.58 -4.15
C LEU A 121 12.58 12.05 -3.66
N PRO A 122 11.84 12.99 -4.28
CA PRO A 122 11.74 14.34 -3.78
C PRO A 122 11.39 14.38 -2.29
N GLN A 123 11.91 15.40 -1.60
CA GLN A 123 11.69 15.53 -0.16
C GLN A 123 10.20 15.71 0.17
N GLY A 124 9.74 15.06 1.23
CA GLY A 124 8.35 15.11 1.69
C GLY A 124 7.41 14.12 0.99
N VAL A 125 7.65 13.80 -0.29
CA VAL A 125 6.71 13.02 -1.11
C VAL A 125 6.33 11.67 -0.50
N TRP A 126 7.32 10.91 -0.05
CA TRP A 126 7.07 9.60 0.57
C TRP A 126 6.65 9.74 2.04
N GLU A 127 7.27 10.68 2.72
CA GLU A 127 6.99 10.99 4.12
C GLU A 127 5.51 11.37 4.32
N ASP A 128 4.96 12.23 3.45
CA ASP A 128 3.55 12.66 3.51
C ASP A 128 2.59 11.47 3.31
N ALA A 129 2.88 10.60 2.32
CA ALA A 129 2.06 9.41 2.08
C ALA A 129 2.14 8.41 3.25
N TRP A 130 3.35 8.25 3.83
CA TRP A 130 3.58 7.37 4.96
C TRP A 130 2.91 7.90 6.24
N ASP A 131 3.03 9.19 6.52
CA ASP A 131 2.43 9.84 7.71
C ASP A 131 0.90 9.78 7.62
N ALA A 132 0.31 10.07 6.45
CA ALA A 132 -1.12 9.94 6.21
C ALA A 132 -1.62 8.49 6.37
N ALA A 133 -0.88 7.50 5.86
CA ALA A 133 -1.24 6.09 6.03
C ALA A 133 -1.07 5.62 7.48
N SER A 134 -0.11 6.17 8.22
CA SER A 134 0.18 5.83 9.61
C SER A 134 -0.84 6.42 10.58
N SER A 135 -1.26 7.66 10.36
CA SER A 135 -2.35 8.30 11.13
C SER A 135 -3.72 7.75 10.76
N GLY A 136 -3.89 7.28 9.52
CA GLY A 136 -5.19 6.93 8.97
C GLY A 136 -6.08 8.13 8.71
N GLU A 137 -5.49 9.34 8.58
CA GLU A 137 -6.23 10.58 8.39
C GLU A 137 -5.60 11.44 7.28
N ILE A 138 -6.46 12.06 6.49
CA ILE A 138 -6.08 13.10 5.53
C ILE A 138 -6.98 14.31 5.76
N ALA A 139 -6.40 15.39 6.25
CA ALA A 139 -7.09 16.67 6.39
C ALA A 139 -7.26 17.37 5.03
N PHE A 140 -8.38 18.06 4.86
CA PHE A 140 -8.66 18.95 3.73
C PHE A 140 -9.39 20.20 4.20
N ALA A 141 -9.56 21.19 3.33
CA ALA A 141 -10.26 22.43 3.70
C ALA A 141 -11.71 22.13 4.12
N GLY A 142 -12.01 22.27 5.41
CA GLY A 142 -13.32 22.09 6.01
C GLY A 142 -13.62 20.70 6.54
N GLY A 143 -12.68 19.73 6.46
CA GLY A 143 -12.89 18.39 7.02
C GLY A 143 -11.68 17.48 6.96
N SER A 144 -11.91 16.19 7.22
CA SER A 144 -10.92 15.12 7.13
C SER A 144 -11.54 13.83 6.59
N LEU A 145 -10.68 12.99 6.01
CA LEU A 145 -10.95 11.61 5.63
C LEU A 145 -10.33 10.71 6.68
N LEU A 146 -11.11 9.83 7.28
CA LEU A 146 -10.68 8.86 8.29
C LEU A 146 -10.71 7.45 7.69
N PHE A 147 -9.57 6.77 7.69
CA PHE A 147 -9.41 5.45 7.05
C PHE A 147 -9.33 4.34 8.07
N SER A 148 -10.09 3.28 7.85
CA SER A 148 -10.07 2.06 8.67
C SER A 148 -9.97 0.82 7.78
N ALA A 149 -8.85 0.09 7.87
CA ALA A 149 -8.70 -1.21 7.22
C ALA A 149 -9.39 -2.29 8.06
N THR A 150 -10.44 -2.91 7.50
CA THR A 150 -11.14 -4.02 8.13
C THR A 150 -11.02 -5.30 7.28
N PRO A 151 -11.30 -6.50 7.84
CA PRO A 151 -11.30 -7.72 7.05
C PRO A 151 -12.31 -7.77 5.89
N ALA A 152 -13.38 -6.96 5.96
CA ALA A 152 -14.42 -6.92 4.94
C ALA A 152 -14.15 -5.90 3.84
N MET A 153 -13.68 -4.72 4.24
CA MET A 153 -13.45 -3.59 3.33
C MET A 153 -12.55 -2.54 3.99
N THR A 154 -11.98 -1.65 3.19
CA THR A 154 -11.45 -0.39 3.72
C THR A 154 -12.63 0.58 3.86
N GLN A 155 -12.87 1.07 5.07
CA GLN A 155 -13.86 2.11 5.33
C GLN A 155 -13.18 3.48 5.31
N ILE A 156 -13.88 4.45 4.75
CA ILE A 156 -13.47 5.85 4.70
C ILE A 156 -14.65 6.67 5.21
N ASP A 157 -14.46 7.31 6.35
CA ASP A 157 -15.42 8.23 6.94
C ASP A 157 -15.03 9.67 6.60
N ILE A 158 -16.01 10.51 6.35
CA ILE A 158 -15.82 11.92 5.98
C ILE A 158 -16.44 12.78 7.06
N ASP A 159 -15.58 13.41 7.86
CA ASP A 159 -15.98 14.30 8.94
C ASP A 159 -15.54 15.74 8.68
N GLY A 160 -16.28 16.72 9.23
CA GLY A 160 -15.93 18.12 9.05
C GLY A 160 -16.99 19.09 9.54
N THR A 161 -16.74 20.38 9.32
CA THR A 161 -17.56 21.49 9.81
C THR A 161 -18.43 22.16 8.75
N LEU A 162 -18.23 21.81 7.47
CA LEU A 162 -19.02 22.35 6.37
C LEU A 162 -20.44 21.74 6.35
N PRO A 163 -21.43 22.43 5.75
CA PRO A 163 -22.73 21.83 5.46
C PRO A 163 -22.59 20.51 4.70
N PRO A 164 -23.45 19.50 4.93
CA PRO A 164 -23.28 18.14 4.42
C PRO A 164 -22.95 18.03 2.92
N ARG A 165 -23.69 18.75 2.07
CA ARG A 165 -23.43 18.73 0.63
C ARG A 165 -22.09 19.37 0.25
N GLU A 166 -21.72 20.47 0.89
CA GLU A 166 -20.46 21.17 0.64
C GLU A 166 -19.28 20.31 1.09
N LEU A 167 -19.39 19.69 2.28
CA LEU A 167 -18.39 18.79 2.82
C LEU A 167 -18.18 17.58 1.88
N ALA A 168 -19.28 16.96 1.43
CA ALA A 168 -19.21 15.82 0.52
C ALA A 168 -18.52 16.19 -0.80
N LEU A 169 -18.83 17.34 -1.40
CA LEU A 169 -18.19 17.82 -2.63
C LEU A 169 -16.71 18.17 -2.42
N ALA A 170 -16.38 18.85 -1.30
CA ALA A 170 -15.01 19.20 -0.96
C ALA A 170 -14.13 17.94 -0.74
N ALA A 171 -14.70 16.86 -0.23
CA ALA A 171 -14.01 15.60 0.02
C ALA A 171 -13.66 14.81 -1.25
N VAL A 172 -14.34 15.03 -2.39
CA VAL A 172 -14.16 14.20 -3.61
C VAL A 172 -12.72 14.16 -4.09
N MET A 173 -12.05 15.30 -4.24
CA MET A 173 -10.68 15.35 -4.76
C MET A 173 -9.66 14.78 -3.77
N PRO A 174 -9.66 15.14 -2.46
CA PRO A 174 -8.85 14.46 -1.46
C PRO A 174 -9.04 12.95 -1.43
N LEU A 175 -10.30 12.48 -1.48
CA LEU A 175 -10.65 11.07 -1.50
C LEU A 175 -10.04 10.34 -2.71
N THR A 176 -10.24 10.84 -3.91
CA THR A 176 -9.75 10.21 -5.14
C THR A 176 -8.22 10.18 -5.21
N ARG A 177 -7.56 11.19 -4.65
CA ARG A 177 -6.12 11.20 -4.45
C ARG A 177 -5.67 10.11 -3.46
N ALA A 178 -6.36 10.01 -2.32
CA ALA A 178 -6.04 9.05 -1.27
C ALA A 178 -6.15 7.59 -1.75
N LEU A 179 -7.16 7.25 -2.57
CA LEU A 179 -7.32 5.92 -3.15
C LEU A 179 -6.06 5.48 -3.90
N ARG A 180 -5.43 6.37 -4.64
CA ARG A 180 -4.21 6.13 -5.42
C ARG A 180 -2.93 6.24 -4.58
N TRP A 181 -2.91 7.15 -3.61
CA TRP A 181 -1.78 7.34 -2.71
C TRP A 181 -1.54 6.15 -1.82
N PHE A 182 -2.60 5.50 -1.37
CA PHE A 182 -2.50 4.32 -0.53
C PHE A 182 -2.49 3.02 -1.32
N ASP A 183 -2.57 3.08 -2.66
CA ASP A 183 -2.71 1.90 -3.53
C ASP A 183 -3.88 1.01 -3.06
N LEU A 184 -5.06 1.65 -2.89
CA LEU A 184 -6.24 0.96 -2.40
C LEU A 184 -6.87 0.09 -3.49
N GLY A 185 -7.31 -1.09 -3.09
CA GLY A 185 -8.06 -2.01 -3.93
C GLY A 185 -8.97 -2.90 -3.09
N GLY A 186 -9.72 -3.76 -3.75
CA GLY A 186 -10.74 -4.58 -3.13
C GLY A 186 -12.03 -3.81 -2.87
N SER A 187 -12.73 -4.14 -1.80
CA SER A 187 -13.96 -3.47 -1.39
C SER A 187 -13.62 -2.24 -0.54
N ILE A 188 -14.19 -1.10 -0.91
CA ILE A 188 -14.00 0.19 -0.24
C ILE A 188 -15.38 0.76 0.03
N GLY A 189 -15.68 1.06 1.28
CA GLY A 189 -16.90 1.73 1.70
C GLY A 189 -16.60 3.18 2.06
N ILE A 190 -17.36 4.10 1.49
CA ILE A 190 -17.22 5.54 1.74
C ILE A 190 -18.49 6.01 2.39
N ASP A 191 -18.35 6.58 3.58
CA ASP A 191 -19.44 7.17 4.36
C ASP A 191 -19.37 8.69 4.22
N PHE A 192 -20.18 9.21 3.29
CA PHE A 192 -20.35 10.63 3.10
C PHE A 192 -21.34 11.19 4.09
N PRO A 193 -21.28 12.48 4.44
CA PRO A 193 -22.33 13.13 5.20
C PRO A 193 -23.70 12.89 4.58
N THR A 194 -24.71 12.63 5.41
CA THR A 194 -26.08 12.37 4.94
C THR A 194 -26.67 13.61 4.25
N ILE A 195 -27.00 13.46 2.96
CA ILE A 195 -27.61 14.49 2.13
C ILE A 195 -29.08 14.13 1.92
N ALA A 196 -30.00 14.95 2.46
CA ALA A 196 -31.43 14.64 2.45
C ALA A 196 -32.00 14.63 1.02
N ASP A 197 -31.63 15.60 0.20
CA ASP A 197 -32.19 15.76 -1.13
C ASP A 197 -31.50 14.91 -2.20
N LYS A 198 -32.31 14.36 -3.13
CA LYS A 198 -31.80 13.53 -4.23
C LYS A 198 -30.88 14.28 -5.22
N PRO A 199 -31.18 15.55 -5.59
CA PRO A 199 -30.27 16.32 -6.44
C PRO A 199 -28.89 16.53 -5.83
N GLY A 200 -28.81 16.77 -4.52
CA GLY A 200 -27.52 16.89 -3.81
C GLY A 200 -26.69 15.61 -3.87
N ARG A 201 -27.31 14.45 -3.58
CA ARG A 201 -26.62 13.15 -3.73
C ARG A 201 -26.14 12.89 -5.15
N ARG A 202 -26.96 13.23 -6.14
CA ARG A 202 -26.61 13.08 -7.55
C ARG A 202 -25.42 13.97 -7.94
N ALA A 203 -25.34 15.20 -7.44
CA ALA A 203 -24.22 16.09 -7.71
C ALA A 203 -22.90 15.53 -7.17
N VAL A 204 -22.91 14.89 -5.98
CA VAL A 204 -21.72 14.19 -5.43
C VAL A 204 -21.37 12.98 -6.27
N ASP A 205 -22.34 12.16 -6.68
CA ASP A 205 -22.13 11.01 -7.56
C ASP A 205 -21.50 11.39 -8.90
N GLU A 206 -21.97 12.47 -9.52
CA GLU A 206 -21.44 12.99 -10.79
C GLU A 206 -19.98 13.49 -10.61
N SER A 207 -19.73 14.25 -9.53
CA SER A 207 -18.39 14.73 -9.19
C SER A 207 -17.41 13.58 -8.91
N LEU A 208 -17.83 12.58 -8.13
CA LEU A 208 -17.02 11.40 -7.82
C LEU A 208 -16.75 10.57 -9.09
N GLY A 209 -17.76 10.39 -9.94
CA GLY A 209 -17.62 9.69 -11.20
C GLY A 209 -16.61 10.36 -12.15
N ALA A 210 -16.67 11.68 -12.26
CA ALA A 210 -15.72 12.46 -13.05
C ALA A 210 -14.28 12.36 -12.51
N ALA A 211 -14.12 12.44 -11.19
CA ALA A 211 -12.81 12.38 -10.54
C ALA A 211 -12.16 10.98 -10.58
N LEU A 212 -12.96 9.92 -10.76
CA LEU A 212 -12.51 8.52 -10.85
C LEU A 212 -12.50 7.97 -12.28
N ALA A 213 -12.80 8.77 -13.30
CA ALA A 213 -13.00 8.30 -14.69
C ALA A 213 -11.81 7.51 -15.26
N ASP A 214 -10.59 7.83 -14.87
CA ASP A 214 -9.35 7.19 -15.31
C ASP A 214 -8.84 6.09 -14.35
N TRP A 215 -9.60 5.77 -13.27
CA TRP A 215 -9.25 4.74 -12.31
C TRP A 215 -10.20 3.54 -12.45
N PRO A 216 -9.72 2.34 -12.84
CA PRO A 216 -10.59 1.19 -13.09
C PRO A 216 -11.28 0.70 -11.82
N HIS A 217 -12.59 0.84 -11.75
CA HIS A 217 -13.42 0.43 -10.62
C HIS A 217 -14.87 0.18 -11.03
N GLU A 218 -15.62 -0.47 -10.17
CA GLU A 218 -17.08 -0.52 -10.15
C GLU A 218 -17.58 0.17 -8.89
N ARG A 219 -18.71 0.87 -8.94
CA ARG A 219 -19.28 1.52 -7.76
C ARG A 219 -20.80 1.56 -7.77
N THR A 220 -21.38 1.67 -6.58
CA THR A 220 -22.79 2.00 -6.42
C THR A 220 -23.00 3.51 -6.56
N ALA A 221 -24.23 3.91 -6.84
CA ALA A 221 -24.65 5.27 -6.55
C ALA A 221 -24.72 5.51 -5.03
N MET A 222 -24.63 6.77 -4.61
CA MET A 222 -24.82 7.16 -3.21
C MET A 222 -26.26 6.82 -2.76
N ASN A 223 -26.38 6.05 -1.70
CA ASN A 223 -27.69 5.71 -1.13
C ASN A 223 -28.24 6.85 -0.25
N GLY A 224 -29.43 6.65 0.32
CA GLY A 224 -30.08 7.65 1.16
C GLY A 224 -29.36 8.00 2.46
N PHE A 225 -28.43 7.16 2.89
CA PHE A 225 -27.62 7.35 4.10
C PHE A 225 -26.26 8.00 3.83
N GLY A 226 -25.92 8.29 2.57
CA GLY A 226 -24.61 8.85 2.19
C GLY A 226 -23.58 7.80 1.78
N PHE A 227 -23.90 6.52 1.86
CA PHE A 227 -22.92 5.46 1.63
C PHE A 227 -22.72 5.15 0.14
N VAL A 228 -21.45 5.04 -0.26
CA VAL A 228 -20.99 4.58 -1.59
C VAL A 228 -20.05 3.41 -1.40
N GLN A 229 -20.27 2.31 -2.13
CA GLN A 229 -19.35 1.20 -2.21
C GLN A 229 -18.59 1.22 -3.53
N ILE A 230 -17.28 1.05 -3.46
CA ILE A 230 -16.39 0.88 -4.60
C ILE A 230 -15.77 -0.51 -4.55
N VAL A 231 -15.61 -1.14 -5.70
CA VAL A 231 -14.81 -2.36 -5.88
C VAL A 231 -13.75 -2.09 -6.94
N ALA A 232 -12.49 -2.19 -6.55
CA ALA A 232 -11.35 -2.04 -7.44
C ALA A 232 -10.46 -3.28 -7.40
N ARG A 233 -9.56 -3.40 -8.39
CA ARG A 233 -8.64 -4.53 -8.44
C ARG A 233 -7.71 -4.51 -7.21
N LEU A 234 -7.65 -5.63 -6.49
CA LEU A 234 -6.79 -5.80 -5.32
C LEU A 234 -5.51 -6.55 -5.76
N GLU A 235 -4.40 -5.84 -5.86
CA GLU A 235 -3.12 -6.39 -6.32
C GLU A 235 -2.18 -6.80 -5.18
N GLY A 236 -2.39 -6.25 -3.99
CA GLY A 236 -1.56 -6.52 -2.81
C GLY A 236 -1.99 -5.69 -1.61
N PRO A 237 -1.19 -5.67 -0.54
CA PRO A 237 -1.45 -4.85 0.62
C PRO A 237 -1.23 -3.37 0.29
N SER A 238 -2.24 -2.54 0.55
CA SER A 238 -2.13 -1.08 0.51
C SER A 238 -1.19 -0.56 1.61
N LEU A 239 -0.81 0.72 1.55
CA LEU A 239 -0.06 1.36 2.64
C LEU A 239 -0.84 1.27 3.96
N LEU A 240 -2.15 1.47 3.95
CA LEU A 240 -3.00 1.32 5.14
C LEU A 240 -2.95 -0.10 5.73
N HIS A 241 -3.00 -1.15 4.89
CA HIS A 241 -2.87 -2.53 5.37
C HIS A 241 -1.49 -2.76 6.03
N ARG A 242 -0.42 -2.21 5.46
CA ARG A 242 0.93 -2.33 6.03
C ARG A 242 1.02 -1.65 7.40
N MET A 243 0.42 -0.47 7.56
CA MET A 243 0.37 0.23 8.85
C MET A 243 -0.50 -0.54 9.87
N ALA A 244 -1.65 -1.06 9.46
CA ALA A 244 -2.56 -1.78 10.35
C ALA A 244 -2.02 -3.13 10.82
N THR A 245 -1.22 -3.85 9.98
CA THR A 245 -0.84 -5.25 10.25
C THR A 245 0.65 -5.46 10.47
N ALA A 246 1.51 -4.53 10.03
CA ALA A 246 2.96 -4.63 10.10
C ALA A 246 3.62 -3.32 10.55
N ARG A 247 2.96 -2.56 11.42
CA ARG A 247 3.35 -1.23 11.90
C ARG A 247 4.82 -1.13 12.31
N LEU A 248 5.32 -2.06 13.13
CA LEU A 248 6.72 -2.05 13.56
C LEU A 248 7.70 -2.26 12.39
N GLY A 249 7.33 -3.11 11.43
CA GLY A 249 8.14 -3.34 10.24
C GLY A 249 8.18 -2.13 9.30
N ALA A 250 7.06 -1.44 9.14
CA ALA A 250 6.96 -0.19 8.37
C ALA A 250 7.77 0.94 9.05
N ALA A 251 7.61 1.12 10.36
CA ALA A 251 8.34 2.13 11.13
C ALA A 251 9.86 1.89 11.13
N ALA A 252 10.32 0.63 11.20
CA ALA A 252 11.74 0.31 11.11
C ALA A 252 12.34 0.70 9.73
N ARG A 253 11.61 0.49 8.63
CA ARG A 253 12.04 0.91 7.29
C ARG A 253 12.08 2.44 7.15
N MET A 254 11.09 3.13 7.72
CA MET A 254 11.08 4.59 7.75
C MET A 254 12.24 5.15 8.60
N ALA A 255 12.57 4.51 9.73
CA ALA A 255 13.73 4.89 10.55
C ALA A 255 15.05 4.78 9.76
N LEU A 256 15.24 3.68 9.01
CA LEU A 256 16.40 3.50 8.14
C LEU A 256 16.45 4.55 7.02
N ARG A 257 15.30 4.85 6.40
CA ARG A 257 15.19 5.90 5.38
C ARG A 257 15.59 7.27 5.95
N ARG A 258 15.10 7.64 7.12
CA ARG A 258 15.48 8.89 7.79
C ARG A 258 16.98 8.95 8.04
N ALA A 259 17.58 7.86 8.51
CA ALA A 259 19.03 7.76 8.73
C ALA A 259 19.86 7.82 7.42
N GLU A 260 19.37 7.21 6.34
CA GLU A 260 20.03 7.24 5.02
C GLU A 260 20.01 8.64 4.39
N ARG A 261 18.98 9.44 4.68
CA ARG A 261 18.78 10.77 4.06
C ARG A 261 19.55 11.92 4.73
N ILE A 262 20.15 11.70 5.88
CA ILE A 262 20.97 12.72 6.51
C ILE A 262 22.24 12.90 5.66
N ASP A 263 22.55 14.15 5.36
CA ASP A 263 23.78 14.54 4.64
C ASP A 263 24.79 15.14 5.62
N GLY A 264 26.07 14.84 5.42
CA GLY A 264 27.19 15.34 6.23
C GLY A 264 28.16 14.25 6.67
N ALA A 265 29.24 14.67 7.31
CA ALA A 265 30.27 13.80 7.87
C ALA A 265 30.00 13.52 9.36
N GLY A 266 30.48 12.38 9.87
CA GLY A 266 30.34 11.97 11.26
C GLY A 266 29.78 10.55 11.38
N GLU A 267 29.33 10.19 12.57
CA GLU A 267 28.64 8.96 12.87
C GLU A 267 27.12 9.18 12.89
N THR A 268 26.35 8.25 12.34
CA THR A 268 24.88 8.33 12.37
C THR A 268 24.40 7.77 13.69
N LEU A 269 23.78 8.59 14.54
CA LEU A 269 23.02 8.18 15.72
C LEU A 269 21.56 8.06 15.34
N LEU A 270 21.04 6.82 15.33
CA LEU A 270 19.64 6.50 15.06
C LEU A 270 18.93 6.22 16.38
N THR A 271 18.01 7.11 16.80
CA THR A 271 17.19 6.94 18.00
C THR A 271 15.83 6.37 17.64
N ILE A 272 15.46 5.26 18.28
CA ILE A 272 14.25 4.48 17.98
C ILE A 272 13.51 4.09 19.25
N HIS A 273 12.20 3.82 19.13
CA HIS A 273 11.48 3.11 20.17
C HIS A 273 12.03 1.68 20.33
N PRO A 274 12.18 1.11 21.57
CA PRO A 274 12.76 -0.23 21.78
C PRO A 274 12.09 -1.35 20.97
N ALA A 275 10.78 -1.27 20.75
CA ALA A 275 10.03 -2.25 19.95
C ALA A 275 10.53 -2.39 18.49
N LEU A 276 11.27 -1.41 17.96
CA LEU A 276 11.83 -1.45 16.61
C LEU A 276 13.16 -2.23 16.57
N SER A 277 13.85 -2.43 17.68
CA SER A 277 15.18 -3.06 17.72
C SER A 277 15.21 -4.43 17.05
N ALA A 278 14.19 -5.28 17.31
CA ALA A 278 14.06 -6.60 16.71
C ALA A 278 13.68 -6.58 15.23
N LYS A 279 13.24 -5.45 14.70
CA LYS A 279 12.88 -5.26 13.29
C LYS A 279 14.02 -4.68 12.45
N LEU A 280 15.02 -4.06 13.09
CA LEU A 280 16.23 -3.58 12.43
C LEU A 280 17.20 -4.75 12.21
N ARG A 281 17.00 -5.49 11.13
CA ARG A 281 17.80 -6.66 10.79
C ARG A 281 19.29 -6.30 10.64
N PRO A 282 20.23 -7.20 11.00
CA PRO A 282 21.66 -6.94 10.86
C PRO A 282 22.06 -6.51 9.44
N GLU A 283 21.57 -7.23 8.42
CA GLU A 283 21.85 -6.92 7.01
C GLU A 283 21.36 -5.53 6.58
N TRP A 284 20.32 -5.00 7.18
CA TRP A 284 19.85 -3.64 6.91
C TRP A 284 20.73 -2.56 7.54
N ARG A 285 21.29 -2.84 8.71
CA ARG A 285 22.23 -1.94 9.39
C ARG A 285 23.53 -1.86 8.60
N GLU A 286 24.06 -3.01 8.16
CA GLU A 286 25.23 -3.12 7.31
C GLU A 286 25.03 -2.38 5.98
N GLU A 287 23.87 -2.55 5.36
CA GLU A 287 23.50 -1.87 4.12
C GLU A 287 23.44 -0.34 4.31
N LEU A 288 22.90 0.14 5.44
CA LEU A 288 22.89 1.57 5.76
C LEU A 288 24.31 2.14 5.88
N VAL A 289 25.19 1.44 6.60
CA VAL A 289 26.61 1.82 6.73
C VAL A 289 27.29 1.84 5.37
N ARG A 290 27.06 0.82 4.56
CA ARG A 290 27.65 0.71 3.21
C ARG A 290 27.20 1.85 2.29
N ARG A 291 25.90 2.19 2.30
CA ARG A 291 25.34 3.26 1.44
C ARG A 291 25.75 4.66 1.85
N THR A 292 25.87 4.88 3.15
CA THR A 292 26.16 6.22 3.69
C THR A 292 27.65 6.46 3.90
N GLY A 293 28.45 5.39 4.00
CA GLY A 293 29.87 5.48 4.38
C GLY A 293 30.08 5.89 5.84
N ARG A 294 29.04 5.92 6.67
CA ARG A 294 29.06 6.39 8.06
C ARG A 294 28.83 5.22 9.02
N PRO A 295 29.59 5.15 10.12
CA PRO A 295 29.25 4.24 11.23
C PRO A 295 27.84 4.51 11.73
N LEU A 296 27.16 3.46 12.21
CA LEU A 296 25.81 3.53 12.75
C LEU A 296 25.81 3.17 14.22
N GLN A 297 25.37 4.09 15.06
CA GLN A 297 24.99 3.87 16.44
C GLN A 297 23.46 3.83 16.56
N VAL A 298 22.91 2.83 17.22
CA VAL A 298 21.48 2.71 17.47
C VAL A 298 21.24 2.91 18.97
N GLN A 299 20.45 3.91 19.31
CA GLN A 299 20.00 4.19 20.67
C GLN A 299 18.50 3.95 20.78
N THR A 300 18.06 3.44 21.92
CA THR A 300 16.62 3.26 22.20
C THR A 300 16.13 4.28 23.21
N ASP A 301 14.93 4.81 22.93
CA ASP A 301 14.21 5.70 23.86
C ASP A 301 12.75 5.22 23.97
N PRO A 302 12.33 4.69 25.15
CA PRO A 302 10.97 4.22 25.38
C PRO A 302 9.91 5.34 25.42
N ALA A 303 10.32 6.60 25.52
CA ALA A 303 9.41 7.74 25.48
C ALA A 303 9.02 8.14 24.04
N LEU A 304 9.73 7.65 23.02
CA LEU A 304 9.38 7.90 21.62
C LEU A 304 8.12 7.13 21.21
N ALA A 305 7.27 7.77 20.40
CA ALA A 305 6.28 7.02 19.63
C ALA A 305 7.00 6.12 18.59
N ILE A 306 6.35 5.02 18.21
CA ILE A 306 6.92 4.05 17.23
C ILE A 306 7.33 4.74 15.93
N GLU A 307 6.55 5.70 15.48
CA GLU A 307 6.73 6.46 14.24
C GLU A 307 7.73 7.62 14.36
N ALA A 308 8.10 8.00 15.59
CA ALA A 308 8.94 9.17 15.87
C ALA A 308 10.45 8.89 15.85
N ALA A 309 10.87 7.74 15.30
CA ALA A 309 12.29 7.46 15.11
C ALA A 309 12.97 8.61 14.35
N HIS A 310 14.13 9.03 14.82
CA HIS A 310 14.90 10.11 14.21
C HIS A 310 16.38 9.76 14.18
N ALA A 311 17.11 10.45 13.30
CA ALA A 311 18.53 10.26 13.18
C ALA A 311 19.25 11.62 13.12
N GLN A 312 20.46 11.67 13.64
CA GLN A 312 21.32 12.83 13.62
C GLN A 312 22.78 12.44 13.43
N LEU A 313 23.62 13.41 13.01
CA LEU A 313 25.04 13.21 12.99
C LEU A 313 25.64 13.61 14.33
N VAL A 314 26.55 12.77 14.81
CA VAL A 314 27.34 13.04 16.01
C VAL A 314 28.82 13.04 15.66
N SER A 315 29.58 13.91 16.33
CA SER A 315 31.04 13.93 16.23
C SER A 315 31.58 12.66 16.87
N ARG A 316 32.65 12.11 16.31
CA ARG A 316 33.45 11.09 17.00
C ARG A 316 34.16 11.66 18.17
#